data_5fd9ccdffe8140e6bacc530f5af2a82e
#
_entry.id   5fd9ccdffe8140e6bacc530f5af2a82e
#
_cell.length_a   1.000
_cell.length_b   1.000
_cell.length_c   1.000
_cell.angle_alpha   90.00
_cell.angle_beta   90.00
_cell.angle_gamma   90.00
#
_symmetry.space_group_name_H-M   'P 1'
#
loop_
_entity.id
_entity.type
_entity.pdbx_description
1 polymer ?
#
loop_
_entity_poly.entity_id
_entity_poly.type
_entity_poly.pdbx_seq_one_letter_code
_entity_poly.pdbx_strand_id
1 'polypeptide(L)'
;MKCPVSHWARSTPSRPALTFEGRTWSYRELDQEVRRWTQTLAANGVRRGARVALLSTNRAELVALFHACGRLGAISAPLNVRLTREEVRPLLARLAPALVVAEERWATGLENVKLLEELQPRDEPVSSGTGADPKLEPSATFAVLFTSGTTGTPRAAELPVSNFAASADASGKNLGNALDQRWLACLPLFHVGGLAMLTRCAWYGACLVVHGRFDEEAVNDALDRQEATHLSLVESTLARLLAARGNRPFPRSVRAALIGGGPVSSEILQSAKAVHLPVLQTYGLTEATSQVTTERVGDANGRTAGPPLAGVEVRIADPGGKSLPHGETGEIQVRGPTVMRGYFGDERATAEVFSDGWLKTGDVGSLDGEGRLTVLARRTDLIISGGENIYPAEVEQVLKRHPFVQDAAVTSEASDRWGSVPVAVVVAREPAPSDHDLETWCRARLAGFKIPKRFVFLDALPTNAMGKVDRGALARVLNT
;
A
#
# COMPACT_ATOMS: atom_id res chain seq x y z
N MET A 1 -13.51 -18.88 -10.18
CA MET A 1 -12.06 -19.09 -10.01
C MET A 1 -11.81 -20.00 -8.81
N LYS A 2 -10.85 -20.93 -8.84
CA LYS A 2 -10.54 -21.79 -7.67
C LYS A 2 -9.93 -20.93 -6.55
N CYS A 3 -10.26 -21.24 -5.29
CA CYS A 3 -9.58 -20.62 -4.15
C CYS A 3 -8.11 -21.07 -4.13
N PRO A 4 -7.13 -20.15 -4.21
CA PRO A 4 -5.71 -20.51 -4.34
C PRO A 4 -5.19 -21.34 -3.16
N VAL A 5 -5.52 -20.95 -1.92
CA VAL A 5 -5.09 -21.67 -0.71
C VAL A 5 -5.60 -23.10 -0.70
N SER A 6 -6.91 -23.31 -1.01
CA SER A 6 -7.49 -24.67 -1.07
C SER A 6 -6.94 -25.50 -2.23
N HIS A 7 -6.59 -24.86 -3.35
CA HIS A 7 -5.95 -25.53 -4.47
C HIS A 7 -4.60 -26.15 -4.05
N TRP A 8 -3.73 -25.37 -3.44
CA TRP A 8 -2.42 -25.84 -3.00
C TRP A 8 -2.50 -26.79 -1.80
N ALA A 9 -3.47 -26.61 -0.90
CA ALA A 9 -3.70 -27.53 0.21
C ALA A 9 -4.02 -28.96 -0.27
N ARG A 10 -4.54 -29.13 -1.50
CA ARG A 10 -4.78 -30.43 -2.09
C ARG A 10 -3.66 -30.92 -3.01
N SER A 11 -3.13 -30.03 -3.84
CA SER A 11 -2.10 -30.41 -4.83
C SER A 11 -0.73 -30.59 -4.20
N THR A 12 -0.36 -29.78 -3.20
CA THR A 12 0.93 -29.83 -2.49
C THR A 12 0.77 -29.53 -1.01
N PRO A 13 0.06 -30.40 -0.24
CA PRO A 13 -0.40 -30.11 1.12
C PRO A 13 0.69 -29.80 2.13
N SER A 14 1.86 -30.41 2.02
CA SER A 14 2.99 -30.24 2.94
C SER A 14 3.90 -29.05 2.61
N ARG A 15 3.63 -28.35 1.48
CA ARG A 15 4.44 -27.20 1.08
C ARG A 15 4.28 -26.04 2.08
N PRO A 16 5.39 -25.34 2.45
CA PRO A 16 5.33 -24.11 3.22
C PRO A 16 4.47 -23.04 2.53
N ALA A 17 3.52 -22.46 3.26
CA ALA A 17 2.60 -21.44 2.79
C ALA A 17 2.81 -20.11 3.50
N LEU A 18 3.05 -20.15 4.81
CA LEU A 18 3.17 -19.00 5.68
C LEU A 18 4.21 -19.25 6.75
N THR A 19 5.08 -18.27 7.01
CA THR A 19 5.98 -18.28 8.16
C THR A 19 5.78 -16.99 8.95
N PHE A 20 5.60 -17.10 10.26
CA PHE A 20 5.49 -15.97 11.17
C PHE A 20 6.04 -16.38 12.56
N GLU A 21 6.89 -15.53 13.15
CA GLU A 21 7.49 -15.74 14.50
C GLU A 21 8.06 -17.15 14.70
N GLY A 22 8.84 -17.62 13.72
CA GLY A 22 9.51 -18.93 13.76
C GLY A 22 8.61 -20.14 13.49
N ARG A 23 7.29 -19.97 13.42
CA ARG A 23 6.36 -21.02 13.01
C ARG A 23 6.11 -20.98 11.52
N THR A 24 6.12 -22.16 10.88
CA THR A 24 5.75 -22.33 9.48
C THR A 24 4.50 -23.18 9.37
N TRP A 25 3.52 -22.67 8.65
CA TRP A 25 2.30 -23.40 8.25
C TRP A 25 2.48 -23.93 6.83
N SER A 26 2.17 -25.19 6.63
CA SER A 26 1.97 -25.77 5.30
C SER A 26 0.68 -25.24 4.66
N TYR A 27 0.50 -25.45 3.35
CA TYR A 27 -0.76 -25.10 2.69
C TYR A 27 -1.97 -25.82 3.27
N ARG A 28 -1.78 -27.08 3.73
CA ARG A 28 -2.84 -27.83 4.45
C ARG A 28 -3.25 -27.13 5.74
N GLU A 29 -2.26 -26.75 6.57
CA GLU A 29 -2.51 -26.06 7.83
C GLU A 29 -3.10 -24.67 7.63
N LEU A 30 -2.58 -23.91 6.66
CA LEU A 30 -3.14 -22.60 6.33
C LEU A 30 -4.60 -22.74 5.83
N ASP A 31 -4.92 -23.75 5.02
CA ASP A 31 -6.30 -23.99 4.58
C ASP A 31 -7.21 -24.33 5.76
N GLN A 32 -6.75 -25.10 6.74
CA GLN A 32 -7.49 -25.38 7.96
C GLN A 32 -7.75 -24.11 8.77
N GLU A 33 -6.71 -23.28 8.98
CA GLU A 33 -6.87 -21.99 9.66
C GLU A 33 -7.88 -21.07 8.93
N VAL A 34 -7.76 -20.96 7.61
CA VAL A 34 -8.70 -20.16 6.81
C VAL A 34 -10.14 -20.71 6.93
N ARG A 35 -10.34 -22.02 7.03
CA ARG A 35 -11.67 -22.62 7.27
C ARG A 35 -12.22 -22.24 8.64
N ARG A 36 -11.41 -22.36 9.70
CA ARG A 36 -11.78 -21.97 11.05
C ARG A 36 -12.21 -20.52 11.13
N TRP A 37 -11.38 -19.62 10.56
CA TRP A 37 -11.73 -18.20 10.49
C TRP A 37 -12.97 -17.91 9.64
N THR A 38 -13.20 -18.68 8.58
CA THR A 38 -14.44 -18.58 7.78
C THR A 38 -15.67 -18.87 8.62
N GLN A 39 -15.62 -19.90 9.44
CA GLN A 39 -16.70 -20.27 10.37
C GLN A 39 -16.89 -19.22 11.47
N THR A 40 -15.80 -18.71 12.04
CA THR A 40 -15.84 -17.65 13.05
C THR A 40 -16.48 -16.38 12.50
N LEU A 41 -16.11 -15.94 11.30
CA LEU A 41 -16.71 -14.78 10.64
C LEU A 41 -18.21 -15.01 10.40
N ALA A 42 -18.58 -16.19 9.88
CA ALA A 42 -19.99 -16.54 9.62
C ALA A 42 -20.83 -16.54 10.90
N ALA A 43 -20.30 -17.06 12.01
CA ALA A 43 -20.94 -17.07 13.33
C ALA A 43 -21.09 -15.66 13.91
N ASN A 44 -20.22 -14.72 13.54
CA ASN A 44 -20.33 -13.30 13.88
C ASN A 44 -21.16 -12.49 12.87
N GLY A 45 -22.00 -13.15 12.09
CA GLY A 45 -22.97 -12.49 11.21
C GLY A 45 -22.42 -12.06 9.84
N VAL A 46 -21.15 -12.31 9.53
CA VAL A 46 -20.59 -11.98 8.22
C VAL A 46 -21.20 -12.87 7.13
N ARG A 47 -21.66 -12.26 6.07
CA ARG A 47 -22.28 -12.92 4.91
C ARG A 47 -21.64 -12.44 3.62
N ARG A 48 -21.95 -13.08 2.50
CA ARG A 48 -21.51 -12.63 1.17
C ARG A 48 -21.82 -11.16 0.95
N GLY A 49 -20.84 -10.40 0.46
CA GLY A 49 -20.95 -8.96 0.24
C GLY A 49 -20.82 -8.09 1.51
N ALA A 50 -20.80 -8.71 2.70
CA ALA A 50 -20.54 -7.99 3.94
C ALA A 50 -19.09 -7.47 3.99
N ARG A 51 -18.90 -6.30 4.54
CA ARG A 51 -17.58 -5.68 4.72
C ARG A 51 -17.04 -6.02 6.10
N VAL A 52 -15.76 -6.41 6.14
CA VAL A 52 -15.02 -6.69 7.38
C VAL A 52 -13.85 -5.74 7.45
N ALA A 53 -13.86 -4.82 8.40
CA ALA A 53 -12.74 -3.95 8.68
C ALA A 53 -11.70 -4.68 9.55
N LEU A 54 -10.42 -4.58 9.18
CA LEU A 54 -9.31 -5.24 9.85
C LEU A 54 -8.30 -4.19 10.34
N LEU A 55 -8.15 -4.06 11.66
CA LEU A 55 -7.20 -3.16 12.34
C LEU A 55 -6.14 -4.00 13.04
N SER A 56 -5.16 -4.44 12.30
CA SER A 56 -4.10 -5.33 12.80
C SER A 56 -2.76 -5.02 12.14
N THR A 57 -1.69 -5.25 12.89
CA THR A 57 -0.34 -5.36 12.35
C THR A 57 -0.20 -6.60 11.46
N ASN A 58 0.97 -6.74 10.84
CA ASN A 58 1.29 -7.95 10.09
C ASN A 58 1.37 -9.14 11.04
N ARG A 59 0.51 -10.14 10.85
CA ARG A 59 0.49 -11.37 11.63
C ARG A 59 -0.23 -12.50 10.90
N ALA A 60 -0.05 -13.72 11.35
CA ALA A 60 -0.61 -14.90 10.69
C ALA A 60 -2.14 -14.88 10.63
N GLU A 61 -2.80 -14.40 11.68
CA GLU A 61 -4.26 -14.30 11.77
C GLU A 61 -4.82 -13.32 10.74
N LEU A 62 -4.13 -12.20 10.47
CA LEU A 62 -4.55 -11.24 9.45
C LEU A 62 -4.53 -11.88 8.06
N VAL A 63 -3.50 -12.71 7.75
CA VAL A 63 -3.42 -13.48 6.50
C VAL A 63 -4.58 -14.45 6.40
N ALA A 64 -4.87 -15.21 7.45
CA ALA A 64 -5.97 -16.18 7.46
C ALA A 64 -7.35 -15.50 7.35
N LEU A 65 -7.57 -14.39 8.06
CA LEU A 65 -8.80 -13.58 8.01
C LEU A 65 -9.05 -13.01 6.61
N PHE A 66 -8.00 -12.49 5.96
CA PHE A 66 -8.13 -11.99 4.58
C PHE A 66 -8.64 -13.07 3.63
N HIS A 67 -8.03 -14.26 3.67
CA HIS A 67 -8.49 -15.39 2.85
C HIS A 67 -9.86 -15.92 3.27
N ALA A 68 -10.20 -15.87 4.55
CA ALA A 68 -11.52 -16.28 5.07
C ALA A 68 -12.63 -15.34 4.56
N CYS A 69 -12.39 -14.03 4.54
CA CYS A 69 -13.33 -13.08 3.90
C CYS A 69 -13.58 -13.47 2.45
N GLY A 70 -12.53 -13.73 1.68
CA GLY A 70 -12.67 -14.16 0.28
C GLY A 70 -13.49 -15.44 0.12
N ARG A 71 -13.32 -16.43 0.99
CA ARG A 71 -14.13 -17.68 0.98
C ARG A 71 -15.61 -17.46 1.23
N LEU A 72 -15.94 -16.54 2.11
CA LEU A 72 -17.33 -16.15 2.36
C LEU A 72 -17.90 -15.29 1.22
N GLY A 73 -17.06 -14.78 0.32
CA GLY A 73 -17.43 -13.73 -0.61
C GLY A 73 -17.69 -12.40 0.11
N ALA A 74 -17.14 -12.24 1.32
CA ALA A 74 -17.12 -10.99 2.07
C ALA A 74 -15.95 -10.10 1.60
N ILE A 75 -16.07 -8.81 1.85
CA ILE A 75 -15.12 -7.78 1.43
C ILE A 75 -14.17 -7.49 2.58
N SER A 76 -12.88 -7.72 2.39
CA SER A 76 -11.84 -7.34 3.36
C SER A 76 -11.48 -5.86 3.22
N ALA A 77 -11.42 -5.14 4.33
CA ALA A 77 -10.95 -3.77 4.37
C ALA A 77 -9.86 -3.61 5.45
N PRO A 78 -8.60 -3.93 5.14
CA PRO A 78 -7.48 -3.64 6.02
C PRO A 78 -7.32 -2.13 6.17
N LEU A 79 -7.32 -1.64 7.42
CA LEU A 79 -7.17 -0.23 7.73
C LEU A 79 -5.78 0.07 8.27
N ASN A 80 -5.27 1.25 7.96
CA ASN A 80 -3.97 1.69 8.42
C ASN A 80 -4.00 1.89 9.95
N VAL A 81 -3.29 1.04 10.68
CA VAL A 81 -3.20 1.05 12.13
C VAL A 81 -2.39 2.22 12.71
N ARG A 82 -1.75 3.03 11.86
CA ARG A 82 -1.04 4.24 12.26
C ARG A 82 -1.96 5.45 12.36
N LEU A 83 -3.19 5.34 11.81
CA LEU A 83 -4.21 6.38 11.88
C LEU A 83 -4.71 6.55 13.32
N THR A 84 -5.08 7.77 13.67
CA THR A 84 -5.78 8.07 14.90
C THR A 84 -7.23 7.55 14.84
N ARG A 85 -7.88 7.44 15.97
CA ARG A 85 -9.30 7.07 16.03
C ARG A 85 -10.20 8.06 15.29
N GLU A 86 -9.87 9.34 15.34
CA GLU A 86 -10.60 10.39 14.61
C GLU A 86 -10.51 10.19 13.09
N GLU A 87 -9.37 9.72 12.60
CA GLU A 87 -9.17 9.40 11.18
C GLU A 87 -9.84 8.08 10.79
N VAL A 88 -9.87 7.08 11.68
CA VAL A 88 -10.48 5.77 11.41
C VAL A 88 -12.01 5.84 11.40
N ARG A 89 -12.64 6.64 12.27
CA ARG A 89 -14.11 6.75 12.36
C ARG A 89 -14.79 7.08 11.03
N PRO A 90 -14.38 8.10 10.26
CA PRO A 90 -15.00 8.38 8.97
C PRO A 90 -14.77 7.27 7.95
N LEU A 91 -13.66 6.53 8.03
CA LEU A 91 -13.43 5.36 7.17
C LEU A 91 -14.42 4.24 7.48
N LEU A 92 -14.63 3.95 8.77
CA LEU A 92 -15.63 2.97 9.22
C LEU A 92 -17.05 3.40 8.86
N ALA A 93 -17.39 4.68 9.05
CA ALA A 93 -18.70 5.21 8.68
C ALA A 93 -18.95 5.03 7.16
N ARG A 94 -17.97 5.33 6.31
CA ARG A 94 -18.09 5.15 4.86
C ARG A 94 -18.14 3.67 4.47
N LEU A 95 -17.33 2.83 5.10
CA LEU A 95 -17.30 1.40 4.83
C LEU A 95 -18.58 0.70 5.31
N ALA A 96 -19.20 1.17 6.40
CA ALA A 96 -20.31 0.55 7.10
C ALA A 96 -20.10 -0.97 7.27
N PRO A 97 -19.05 -1.40 8.01
CA PRO A 97 -18.69 -2.81 8.10
C PRO A 97 -19.71 -3.60 8.94
N ALA A 98 -19.96 -4.84 8.55
CA ALA A 98 -20.74 -5.77 9.36
C ALA A 98 -19.96 -6.26 10.59
N LEU A 99 -18.64 -6.21 10.53
CA LEU A 99 -17.75 -6.59 11.61
C LEU A 99 -16.46 -5.76 11.54
N VAL A 100 -16.01 -5.28 12.69
CA VAL A 100 -14.68 -4.72 12.89
C VAL A 100 -13.88 -5.72 13.71
N VAL A 101 -12.74 -6.17 13.21
CA VAL A 101 -11.78 -7.00 13.94
C VAL A 101 -10.54 -6.16 14.21
N ALA A 102 -10.16 -6.01 15.46
CA ALA A 102 -9.04 -5.16 15.85
C ALA A 102 -8.18 -5.83 16.95
N GLU A 103 -6.88 -5.57 16.93
CA GLU A 103 -6.06 -5.81 18.13
C GLU A 103 -6.49 -4.83 19.24
N GLU A 104 -6.34 -5.25 20.50
CA GLU A 104 -6.85 -4.53 21.69
C GLU A 104 -6.48 -3.04 21.70
N ARG A 105 -5.24 -2.70 21.35
CA ARG A 105 -4.75 -1.32 21.35
C ARG A 105 -5.50 -0.35 20.43
N TRP A 106 -6.22 -0.86 19.41
CA TRP A 106 -7.03 -0.03 18.50
C TRP A 106 -8.54 -0.15 18.73
N ALA A 107 -8.98 -1.14 19.50
CA ALA A 107 -10.39 -1.42 19.72
C ALA A 107 -11.10 -0.35 20.57
N THR A 108 -10.40 0.25 21.53
CA THR A 108 -10.99 1.19 22.49
C THR A 108 -11.66 2.38 21.79
N GLY A 109 -12.94 2.62 22.08
CA GLY A 109 -13.72 3.75 21.56
C GLY A 109 -14.19 3.60 20.11
N LEU A 110 -14.11 2.39 19.53
CA LEU A 110 -14.79 2.01 18.31
C LEU A 110 -16.02 1.16 18.64
N GLU A 111 -17.07 1.27 17.81
CA GLU A 111 -18.30 0.50 17.97
C GLU A 111 -18.23 -0.83 17.20
N ASN A 112 -18.98 -1.85 17.66
CA ASN A 112 -19.10 -3.16 17.02
C ASN A 112 -17.75 -3.86 16.74
N VAL A 113 -16.77 -3.67 17.64
CA VAL A 113 -15.46 -4.28 17.54
C VAL A 113 -15.44 -5.64 18.23
N LYS A 114 -14.79 -6.60 17.58
CA LYS A 114 -14.36 -7.85 18.19
C LYS A 114 -12.84 -7.82 18.32
N LEU A 115 -12.35 -8.12 19.50
CA LEU A 115 -10.92 -8.22 19.72
C LEU A 115 -10.36 -9.44 19.01
N LEU A 116 -9.29 -9.26 18.25
CA LEU A 116 -8.65 -10.34 17.51
C LEU A 116 -8.14 -11.42 18.47
N GLU A 117 -7.66 -11.02 19.63
CA GLU A 117 -7.15 -11.88 20.69
C GLU A 117 -8.26 -12.75 21.35
N GLU A 118 -9.50 -12.26 21.34
CA GLU A 118 -10.67 -12.99 21.90
C GLU A 118 -11.41 -13.82 20.85
N LEU A 119 -11.23 -13.50 19.57
CA LEU A 119 -11.82 -14.28 18.49
C LEU A 119 -11.08 -15.59 18.33
N GLN A 120 -11.66 -16.67 18.88
CA GLN A 120 -11.10 -18.00 18.71
C GLN A 120 -11.53 -18.61 17.36
N PRO A 121 -10.59 -19.15 16.56
CA PRO A 121 -10.93 -19.91 15.37
C PRO A 121 -11.77 -21.14 15.77
N ARG A 122 -12.94 -21.32 15.16
CA ARG A 122 -13.89 -22.39 15.53
C ARG A 122 -13.51 -23.71 14.88
N ASP A 123 -13.48 -24.77 15.67
CA ASP A 123 -13.33 -26.17 15.26
C ASP A 123 -14.70 -26.85 15.12
N GLU A 124 -15.65 -26.27 14.39
CA GLU A 124 -16.88 -26.99 14.10
C GLU A 124 -16.65 -28.01 12.98
N PRO A 125 -17.18 -29.25 13.10
CA PRO A 125 -17.14 -30.21 12.02
C PRO A 125 -17.85 -29.56 10.82
N VAL A 126 -17.14 -29.45 9.71
CA VAL A 126 -17.74 -29.03 8.44
C VAL A 126 -18.87 -30.02 8.16
N SER A 127 -20.12 -29.59 8.29
CA SER A 127 -21.22 -30.35 7.68
C SER A 127 -20.77 -30.60 6.24
N SER A 128 -20.65 -31.85 5.86
CA SER A 128 -20.11 -32.35 4.61
C SER A 128 -21.00 -31.92 3.41
N GLY A 129 -21.09 -30.60 3.23
CA GLY A 129 -21.60 -30.02 2.01
C GLY A 129 -20.54 -30.22 0.96
N THR A 130 -20.77 -31.17 0.09
CA THR A 130 -20.13 -31.44 -1.21
C THR A 130 -18.65 -31.07 -1.27
N GLY A 131 -17.76 -32.02 -1.41
CA GLY A 131 -16.30 -31.89 -1.50
C GLY A 131 -15.78 -31.02 -2.66
N ALA A 132 -16.55 -30.03 -3.08
CA ALA A 132 -16.18 -29.06 -4.09
C ALA A 132 -15.31 -27.96 -3.50
N ASP A 133 -14.32 -27.52 -4.28
CA ASP A 133 -13.44 -26.38 -3.95
C ASP A 133 -14.26 -25.12 -3.70
N PRO A 134 -13.96 -24.37 -2.62
CA PRO A 134 -14.49 -23.02 -2.50
C PRO A 134 -14.08 -22.23 -3.76
N LYS A 135 -15.07 -21.64 -4.41
CA LYS A 135 -14.86 -20.84 -5.62
C LYS A 135 -14.89 -19.37 -5.23
N LEU A 136 -13.89 -18.63 -5.69
CA LEU A 136 -13.91 -17.18 -5.65
C LEU A 136 -14.64 -16.68 -6.92
N GLU A 137 -15.57 -15.76 -6.74
CA GLU A 137 -16.24 -15.10 -7.85
C GLU A 137 -15.31 -14.00 -8.42
N PRO A 138 -14.89 -14.06 -9.70
CA PRO A 138 -13.91 -13.10 -10.24
C PRO A 138 -14.35 -11.64 -10.14
N SER A 139 -15.65 -11.39 -10.33
CA SER A 139 -16.24 -10.05 -10.28
C SER A 139 -16.58 -9.58 -8.86
N ALA A 140 -16.52 -10.45 -7.85
CA ALA A 140 -16.78 -10.05 -6.47
C ALA A 140 -15.67 -9.14 -5.95
N THR A 141 -16.02 -8.08 -5.23
CA THR A 141 -15.08 -7.24 -4.51
C THR A 141 -14.34 -8.06 -3.47
N PHE A 142 -13.02 -8.13 -3.58
CA PHE A 142 -12.16 -8.88 -2.67
C PHE A 142 -11.66 -8.01 -1.54
N ALA A 143 -11.24 -6.80 -1.89
CA ALA A 143 -10.78 -5.81 -0.93
C ALA A 143 -11.26 -4.39 -1.26
N VAL A 144 -11.41 -3.58 -0.22
CA VAL A 144 -11.54 -2.12 -0.28
C VAL A 144 -10.35 -1.54 0.46
N LEU A 145 -9.53 -0.77 -0.26
CA LEU A 145 -8.35 -0.12 0.30
C LEU A 145 -8.51 1.40 0.30
N PHE A 146 -8.33 2.00 1.45
CA PHE A 146 -8.39 3.45 1.54
C PHE A 146 -7.09 4.09 1.07
N THR A 147 -7.23 5.10 0.23
CA THR A 147 -6.16 6.01 -0.18
C THR A 147 -6.48 7.38 0.37
N SER A 148 -5.48 8.09 0.85
CA SER A 148 -5.64 9.49 1.23
C SER A 148 -5.85 10.30 -0.06
N GLY A 149 -7.07 10.81 -0.26
CA GLY A 149 -7.44 11.57 -1.46
C GLY A 149 -6.76 12.94 -1.50
N THR A 150 -6.52 13.47 -2.72
CA THR A 150 -5.96 14.83 -2.95
C THR A 150 -6.82 15.97 -2.38
N THR A 151 -8.07 15.69 -2.05
CA THR A 151 -9.02 16.65 -1.44
C THR A 151 -9.05 16.57 0.07
N GLY A 152 -8.16 15.77 0.69
CA GLY A 152 -8.13 15.53 2.15
C GLY A 152 -9.17 14.52 2.65
N THR A 153 -10.11 14.09 1.79
CA THR A 153 -11.06 13.02 2.13
C THR A 153 -10.55 11.70 1.57
N PRO A 154 -10.34 10.66 2.40
CA PRO A 154 -9.87 9.37 1.94
C PRO A 154 -10.82 8.75 0.92
N ARG A 155 -10.26 8.23 -0.18
CA ARG A 155 -11.01 7.49 -1.20
C ARG A 155 -10.81 5.99 -0.98
N ALA A 156 -11.81 5.19 -1.28
CA ALA A 156 -11.83 3.75 -1.03
C ALA A 156 -11.78 2.98 -2.35
N ALA A 157 -10.61 2.54 -2.81
CA ALA A 157 -10.47 1.78 -4.05
C ALA A 157 -11.11 0.40 -3.92
N GLU A 158 -12.03 0.07 -4.83
CA GLU A 158 -12.73 -1.21 -4.87
C GLU A 158 -12.01 -2.19 -5.80
N LEU A 159 -11.44 -3.24 -5.22
CA LEU A 159 -10.57 -4.20 -5.90
C LEU A 159 -11.25 -5.58 -5.97
N PRO A 160 -11.74 -6.01 -7.16
CA PRO A 160 -12.28 -7.35 -7.38
C PRO A 160 -11.20 -8.46 -7.25
N VAL A 161 -11.65 -9.70 -7.06
CA VAL A 161 -10.80 -10.91 -7.07
C VAL A 161 -9.98 -10.98 -8.36
N SER A 162 -10.59 -10.64 -9.51
CA SER A 162 -9.93 -10.64 -10.82
C SER A 162 -8.73 -9.69 -10.89
N ASN A 163 -8.77 -8.56 -10.20
CA ASN A 163 -7.64 -7.63 -10.19
C ASN A 163 -6.41 -8.25 -9.50
N PHE A 164 -6.59 -8.88 -8.35
CA PHE A 164 -5.51 -9.56 -7.65
C PHE A 164 -4.94 -10.75 -8.43
N ALA A 165 -5.81 -11.52 -9.09
CA ALA A 165 -5.38 -12.62 -9.94
C ALA A 165 -4.56 -12.10 -11.14
N ALA A 166 -5.03 -11.05 -11.81
CA ALA A 166 -4.32 -10.43 -12.92
C ALA A 166 -2.99 -9.81 -12.47
N SER A 167 -2.95 -9.13 -11.32
CA SER A 167 -1.74 -8.58 -10.74
C SER A 167 -0.72 -9.67 -10.40
N ALA A 168 -1.16 -10.79 -9.83
CA ALA A 168 -0.29 -11.92 -9.58
C ALA A 168 0.26 -12.52 -10.88
N ASP A 169 -0.59 -12.78 -11.89
CA ASP A 169 -0.17 -13.32 -13.19
C ASP A 169 0.84 -12.40 -13.88
N ALA A 170 0.54 -11.11 -13.95
CA ALA A 170 1.40 -10.10 -14.56
C ALA A 170 2.78 -10.02 -13.87
N SER A 171 2.79 -10.00 -12.54
CA SER A 171 4.03 -10.02 -11.74
C SER A 171 4.81 -11.33 -11.92
N GLY A 172 4.11 -12.47 -11.98
CA GLY A 172 4.75 -13.80 -12.18
C GLY A 172 5.42 -13.94 -13.53
N LYS A 173 4.88 -13.33 -14.57
CA LYS A 173 5.51 -13.29 -15.90
C LYS A 173 6.81 -12.49 -15.92
N ASN A 174 6.96 -11.52 -15.01
CA ASN A 174 8.16 -10.69 -14.91
C ASN A 174 9.21 -11.26 -13.93
N LEU A 175 8.78 -11.68 -12.74
CA LEU A 175 9.65 -12.10 -11.63
C LEU A 175 9.81 -13.62 -11.54
N GLY A 176 9.09 -14.37 -12.38
CA GLY A 176 8.88 -15.80 -12.21
C GLY A 176 7.80 -16.09 -11.15
N ASN A 177 7.33 -17.32 -11.17
CA ASN A 177 6.34 -17.85 -10.22
C ASN A 177 6.75 -19.24 -9.72
N ALA A 178 8.07 -19.44 -9.54
CA ALA A 178 8.61 -20.70 -9.08
C ALA A 178 8.09 -21.04 -7.68
N LEU A 179 7.79 -22.31 -7.50
CA LEU A 179 7.18 -22.80 -6.27
C LEU A 179 8.10 -22.72 -5.04
N ASP A 180 9.40 -22.51 -5.23
CA ASP A 180 10.41 -22.33 -4.19
C ASP A 180 10.56 -20.87 -3.75
N GLN A 181 9.77 -19.96 -4.32
CA GLN A 181 9.78 -18.55 -3.90
C GLN A 181 9.30 -18.41 -2.45
N ARG A 182 10.00 -17.55 -1.72
CA ARG A 182 9.71 -17.15 -0.34
C ARG A 182 9.72 -15.62 -0.29
N TRP A 183 8.55 -15.03 -0.14
CA TRP A 183 8.37 -13.57 -0.16
C TRP A 183 8.36 -12.99 1.24
N LEU A 184 9.31 -12.12 1.55
CA LEU A 184 9.38 -11.42 2.84
C LEU A 184 8.44 -10.22 2.84
N ALA A 185 7.38 -10.30 3.64
CA ALA A 185 6.40 -9.25 3.86
C ALA A 185 6.75 -8.44 5.12
N CYS A 186 7.59 -7.43 4.96
CA CYS A 186 7.92 -6.46 6.00
C CYS A 186 7.21 -5.10 5.80
N LEU A 187 6.61 -4.88 4.63
CA LEU A 187 5.69 -3.76 4.41
C LEU A 187 4.31 -4.07 5.05
N PRO A 188 3.58 -3.03 5.52
CA PRO A 188 2.27 -3.24 6.11
C PRO A 188 1.28 -3.91 5.14
N LEU A 189 0.57 -4.93 5.61
CA LEU A 189 -0.43 -5.66 4.82
C LEU A 189 -1.72 -4.86 4.58
N PHE A 190 -1.91 -3.74 5.27
CA PHE A 190 -3.01 -2.81 4.99
C PHE A 190 -2.73 -1.87 3.81
N HIS A 191 -1.51 -1.84 3.29
CA HIS A 191 -1.18 -1.19 2.01
C HIS A 191 -1.20 -2.20 0.87
N VAL A 192 -1.56 -1.72 -0.33
CA VAL A 192 -1.64 -2.57 -1.51
C VAL A 192 -0.33 -3.29 -1.83
N GLY A 193 0.83 -2.68 -1.55
CA GLY A 193 2.14 -3.31 -1.74
C GLY A 193 2.33 -4.57 -0.89
N GLY A 194 1.93 -4.54 0.38
CA GLY A 194 1.93 -5.68 1.28
C GLY A 194 0.84 -6.70 0.93
N LEU A 195 -0.38 -6.22 0.70
CA LEU A 195 -1.53 -7.08 0.39
C LEU A 195 -1.34 -7.84 -0.93
N ALA A 196 -0.72 -7.21 -1.94
CA ALA A 196 -0.40 -7.87 -3.20
C ALA A 196 0.62 -8.99 -3.04
N MET A 197 1.57 -8.89 -2.11
CA MET A 197 2.47 -10.01 -1.80
C MET A 197 1.72 -11.21 -1.21
N LEU A 198 0.82 -10.95 -0.25
CA LEU A 198 -0.01 -11.99 0.37
C LEU A 198 -0.81 -12.75 -0.69
N THR A 199 -1.51 -12.03 -1.57
CA THR A 199 -2.32 -12.64 -2.63
C THR A 199 -1.43 -13.36 -3.64
N ARG A 200 -0.34 -12.75 -4.10
CA ARG A 200 0.62 -13.32 -5.04
C ARG A 200 1.17 -14.66 -4.56
N CYS A 201 1.62 -14.75 -3.31
CA CYS A 201 2.10 -16.01 -2.74
C CYS A 201 1.05 -17.11 -2.81
N ALA A 202 -0.20 -16.79 -2.46
CA ALA A 202 -1.30 -17.76 -2.54
C ALA A 202 -1.55 -18.20 -4.00
N TRP A 203 -1.51 -17.27 -4.99
CA TRP A 203 -1.68 -17.61 -6.41
C TRP A 203 -0.57 -18.51 -6.95
N TYR A 204 0.68 -18.30 -6.52
CA TYR A 204 1.84 -19.07 -7.00
C TYR A 204 2.03 -20.41 -6.28
N GLY A 205 1.48 -20.60 -5.09
CA GLY A 205 1.88 -21.68 -4.19
C GLY A 205 3.22 -21.44 -3.52
N ALA A 206 3.62 -20.17 -3.42
CA ALA A 206 4.85 -19.72 -2.77
C ALA A 206 4.64 -19.53 -1.25
N CYS A 207 5.74 -19.38 -0.51
CA CYS A 207 5.67 -19.10 0.93
C CYS A 207 5.69 -17.60 1.20
N LEU A 208 4.76 -17.12 2.03
CA LEU A 208 4.79 -15.78 2.59
C LEU A 208 5.52 -15.81 3.93
N VAL A 209 6.63 -15.09 4.04
CA VAL A 209 7.37 -14.90 5.30
C VAL A 209 6.95 -13.54 5.87
N VAL A 210 6.24 -13.54 6.98
CA VAL A 210 5.67 -12.32 7.56
C VAL A 210 6.56 -11.82 8.68
N HIS A 211 6.94 -10.55 8.60
CA HIS A 211 7.49 -9.80 9.73
C HIS A 211 6.43 -8.83 10.24
N GLY A 212 6.23 -8.76 11.54
CA GLY A 212 5.24 -7.88 12.18
C GLY A 212 5.45 -6.40 11.86
N ARG A 213 6.70 -6.04 11.63
CA ARG A 213 7.15 -4.71 11.18
C ARG A 213 8.46 -4.82 10.41
N PHE A 214 8.85 -3.75 9.73
CA PHE A 214 10.19 -3.64 9.20
C PHE A 214 11.18 -3.41 10.36
N ASP A 215 12.23 -4.24 10.36
CA ASP A 215 13.37 -4.15 11.24
C ASP A 215 14.58 -4.57 10.42
N GLU A 216 15.57 -3.70 10.28
CA GLU A 216 16.69 -3.86 9.35
C GLU A 216 17.58 -5.06 9.67
N GLU A 217 17.79 -5.35 10.97
CA GLU A 217 18.59 -6.49 11.42
C GLU A 217 17.83 -7.79 11.17
N ALA A 218 16.57 -7.86 11.57
CA ALA A 218 15.75 -9.06 11.37
C ALA A 218 15.56 -9.38 9.87
N VAL A 219 15.44 -8.37 9.01
CA VAL A 219 15.36 -8.56 7.55
C VAL A 219 16.70 -9.07 7.01
N ASN A 220 17.83 -8.49 7.40
CA ASN A 220 19.15 -8.96 7.00
C ASN A 220 19.38 -10.42 7.44
N ASP A 221 19.03 -10.75 8.67
CA ASP A 221 19.16 -12.10 9.22
C ASP A 221 18.30 -13.12 8.44
N ALA A 222 17.05 -12.78 8.13
CA ALA A 222 16.18 -13.65 7.34
C ALA A 222 16.73 -13.92 5.93
N LEU A 223 17.35 -12.91 5.31
CA LEU A 223 17.99 -13.05 3.99
C LEU A 223 19.26 -13.89 4.11
N ASP A 224 20.10 -13.68 5.13
CA ASP A 224 21.34 -14.45 5.34
C ASP A 224 21.06 -15.94 5.65
N ARG A 225 19.98 -16.24 6.40
CA ARG A 225 19.51 -17.60 6.63
C ARG A 225 18.75 -18.22 5.47
N GLN A 226 18.66 -17.49 4.34
CA GLN A 226 17.93 -17.90 3.14
C GLN A 226 16.46 -18.22 3.38
N GLU A 227 15.86 -17.57 4.38
CA GLU A 227 14.44 -17.70 4.69
C GLU A 227 13.56 -16.96 3.69
N ALA A 228 14.14 -16.05 2.91
CA ALA A 228 13.44 -15.31 1.86
C ALA A 228 14.29 -15.19 0.57
N THR A 229 13.58 -15.18 -0.55
CA THR A 229 14.17 -15.04 -1.90
C THR A 229 13.75 -13.74 -2.58
N HIS A 230 12.65 -13.16 -2.16
CA HIS A 230 12.04 -11.95 -2.70
C HIS A 230 11.55 -11.06 -1.57
N LEU A 231 11.63 -9.75 -1.77
CA LEU A 231 11.08 -8.78 -0.82
C LEU A 231 10.61 -7.54 -1.58
N SER A 232 9.78 -6.73 -0.90
CA SER A 232 9.39 -5.41 -1.38
C SER A 232 9.72 -4.38 -0.31
N LEU A 233 10.28 -3.26 -0.73
CA LEU A 233 10.73 -2.17 0.11
C LEU A 233 10.29 -0.82 -0.48
N VAL A 234 10.38 0.21 0.34
CA VAL A 234 10.39 1.61 -0.10
C VAL A 234 11.81 2.16 0.09
N GLU A 235 12.13 3.31 -0.51
CA GLU A 235 13.48 3.88 -0.47
C GLU A 235 14.05 3.97 0.94
N SER A 236 13.28 4.51 1.90
CA SER A 236 13.72 4.68 3.30
C SER A 236 14.03 3.35 4.00
N THR A 237 13.29 2.28 3.71
CA THR A 237 13.57 0.94 4.26
C THR A 237 14.74 0.28 3.57
N LEU A 238 14.93 0.51 2.26
CA LEU A 238 16.13 0.06 1.56
C LEU A 238 17.39 0.74 2.10
N ALA A 239 17.37 2.05 2.32
CA ALA A 239 18.49 2.80 2.89
C ALA A 239 18.90 2.24 4.26
N ARG A 240 17.93 2.00 5.16
CA ARG A 240 18.18 1.41 6.48
C ARG A 240 18.74 -0.01 6.38
N LEU A 241 18.17 -0.83 5.49
CA LEU A 241 18.63 -2.20 5.26
C LEU A 241 20.11 -2.22 4.82
N LEU A 242 20.47 -1.33 3.88
CA LEU A 242 21.84 -1.22 3.38
C LEU A 242 22.80 -0.67 4.43
N ALA A 243 22.38 0.32 5.23
CA ALA A 243 23.19 0.86 6.32
C ALA A 243 23.53 -0.23 7.36
N ALA A 244 22.55 -1.03 7.78
CA ALA A 244 22.77 -2.14 8.68
C ALA A 244 23.57 -3.29 8.03
N ARG A 245 23.45 -3.46 6.71
CA ARG A 245 24.21 -4.46 5.94
C ARG A 245 25.69 -4.15 5.86
N GLY A 246 26.05 -2.87 5.74
CA GLY A 246 27.42 -2.44 5.45
C GLY A 246 27.92 -2.99 4.11
N ASN A 247 29.15 -3.48 4.07
CA ASN A 247 29.77 -4.01 2.85
C ASN A 247 29.53 -5.53 2.63
N ARG A 248 28.72 -6.19 3.45
CA ARG A 248 28.46 -7.63 3.34
C ARG A 248 27.58 -7.91 2.11
N PRO A 249 28.01 -8.73 1.13
CA PRO A 249 27.17 -9.04 -0.01
C PRO A 249 25.94 -9.83 0.41
N PHE A 250 24.82 -9.63 -0.31
CA PHE A 250 23.64 -10.46 -0.13
C PHE A 250 23.83 -11.86 -0.72
N PRO A 251 23.19 -12.89 -0.11
CA PRO A 251 23.24 -14.24 -0.64
C PRO A 251 22.63 -14.32 -2.06
N ARG A 252 23.17 -15.21 -2.90
CA ARG A 252 22.61 -15.45 -4.26
C ARG A 252 21.20 -16.02 -4.26
N SER A 253 20.71 -16.49 -3.11
CA SER A 253 19.31 -16.90 -2.91
C SER A 253 18.33 -15.74 -3.00
N VAL A 254 18.76 -14.49 -2.76
CA VAL A 254 17.96 -13.28 -2.97
C VAL A 254 17.88 -13.01 -4.46
N ARG A 255 16.69 -13.14 -5.04
CA ARG A 255 16.45 -13.07 -6.50
C ARG A 255 15.85 -11.75 -6.96
N ALA A 256 15.10 -11.06 -6.11
CA ALA A 256 14.57 -9.75 -6.41
C ALA A 256 14.20 -8.95 -5.15
N ALA A 257 14.55 -7.68 -5.14
CA ALA A 257 14.08 -6.67 -4.19
C ALA A 257 13.30 -5.60 -4.98
N LEU A 258 11.97 -5.64 -4.87
CA LEU A 258 11.10 -4.64 -5.50
C LEU A 258 11.17 -3.34 -4.71
N ILE A 259 11.42 -2.23 -5.39
CA ILE A 259 11.43 -0.90 -4.78
C ILE A 259 10.38 -0.04 -5.47
N GLY A 260 9.42 0.42 -4.68
CA GLY A 260 8.34 1.27 -5.16
C GLY A 260 7.87 2.26 -4.10
N GLY A 261 6.74 2.92 -4.39
CA GLY A 261 6.15 3.88 -3.47
C GLY A 261 6.68 5.31 -3.59
N GLY A 262 7.80 5.53 -4.26
CA GLY A 262 8.42 6.84 -4.48
C GLY A 262 9.62 6.76 -5.42
N PRO A 263 10.24 7.90 -5.73
CA PRO A 263 11.52 7.92 -6.43
C PRO A 263 12.60 7.24 -5.58
N VAL A 264 13.65 6.73 -6.22
CA VAL A 264 14.80 6.11 -5.55
C VAL A 264 16.06 6.81 -6.02
N SER A 265 16.90 7.24 -5.08
CA SER A 265 18.14 7.95 -5.41
C SER A 265 19.17 7.02 -6.09
N SER A 266 19.99 7.61 -6.97
CA SER A 266 21.05 6.88 -7.67
C SER A 266 22.10 6.31 -6.71
N GLU A 267 22.36 7.01 -5.61
CA GLU A 267 23.30 6.64 -4.55
C GLU A 267 22.87 5.35 -3.85
N ILE A 268 21.59 5.26 -3.51
CA ILE A 268 21.00 4.05 -2.88
C ILE A 268 21.05 2.86 -3.85
N LEU A 269 20.73 3.07 -5.13
CA LEU A 269 20.81 2.02 -6.13
C LEU A 269 22.26 1.53 -6.35
N GLN A 270 23.24 2.44 -6.35
CA GLN A 270 24.66 2.08 -6.42
C GLN A 270 25.10 1.29 -5.18
N SER A 271 24.68 1.72 -3.99
CA SER A 271 24.98 1.01 -2.74
C SER A 271 24.38 -0.41 -2.74
N ALA A 272 23.14 -0.56 -3.20
CA ALA A 272 22.51 -1.88 -3.35
C ALA A 272 23.26 -2.79 -4.32
N LYS A 273 23.70 -2.23 -5.46
CA LYS A 273 24.51 -2.95 -6.45
C LYS A 273 25.86 -3.40 -5.91
N ALA A 274 26.52 -2.56 -5.10
CA ALA A 274 27.81 -2.86 -4.49
C ALA A 274 27.74 -4.09 -3.55
N VAL A 275 26.62 -4.32 -2.91
CA VAL A 275 26.37 -5.48 -2.03
C VAL A 275 25.55 -6.60 -2.72
N HIS A 276 25.46 -6.57 -4.05
CA HIS A 276 24.79 -7.58 -4.89
C HIS A 276 23.30 -7.77 -4.58
N LEU A 277 22.58 -6.75 -4.11
CA LEU A 277 21.13 -6.81 -3.98
C LEU A 277 20.47 -6.59 -5.35
N PRO A 278 19.69 -7.54 -5.88
CA PRO A 278 19.02 -7.41 -7.18
C PRO A 278 17.78 -6.52 -7.07
N VAL A 279 17.99 -5.19 -7.06
CA VAL A 279 16.93 -4.21 -6.98
C VAL A 279 16.22 -4.07 -8.31
N LEU A 280 14.89 -4.04 -8.27
CA LEU A 280 14.01 -3.77 -9.42
C LEU A 280 13.07 -2.62 -9.05
N GLN A 281 13.18 -1.50 -9.74
CA GLN A 281 12.27 -0.38 -9.57
C GLN A 281 10.88 -0.73 -10.11
N THR A 282 9.84 -0.30 -9.42
CA THR A 282 8.46 -0.52 -9.81
C THR A 282 7.62 0.73 -9.57
N TYR A 283 6.77 1.06 -10.55
CA TYR A 283 5.69 2.03 -10.37
C TYR A 283 4.38 1.30 -10.18
N GLY A 284 3.58 1.80 -9.26
CA GLY A 284 2.26 1.25 -8.98
C GLY A 284 1.47 2.10 -8.00
N LEU A 285 0.18 1.82 -7.94
CA LEU A 285 -0.77 2.54 -7.10
C LEU A 285 -1.89 1.60 -6.63
N THR A 286 -2.60 2.00 -5.59
CA THR A 286 -3.70 1.21 -5.03
C THR A 286 -4.78 0.96 -6.06
N GLU A 287 -5.11 1.97 -6.85
CA GLU A 287 -6.13 1.94 -7.91
C GLU A 287 -5.77 1.01 -9.09
N ALA A 288 -4.53 0.52 -9.16
CA ALA A 288 -4.08 -0.47 -10.14
C ALA A 288 -3.60 -1.78 -9.48
N THR A 289 -4.04 -2.08 -8.27
CA THR A 289 -3.74 -3.32 -7.52
C THR A 289 -2.24 -3.58 -7.44
N SER A 290 -1.47 -2.59 -7.01
CA SER A 290 -0.02 -2.54 -6.81
C SER A 290 0.77 -2.22 -8.08
N GLN A 291 1.41 -3.20 -8.72
CA GLN A 291 2.37 -3.00 -9.81
C GLN A 291 1.69 -2.65 -11.14
N VAL A 292 2.18 -1.61 -11.81
CA VAL A 292 1.82 -1.19 -13.18
C VAL A 292 2.98 -1.45 -14.13
N THR A 293 4.17 -0.90 -13.79
CA THR A 293 5.42 -1.17 -14.49
C THR A 293 6.46 -1.71 -13.51
N THR A 294 7.40 -2.51 -13.99
CA THR A 294 8.50 -3.02 -13.17
C THR A 294 9.70 -3.33 -14.08
N GLU A 295 10.90 -2.98 -13.62
CA GLU A 295 12.13 -3.42 -14.30
C GLU A 295 12.17 -4.93 -14.42
N ARG A 296 12.78 -5.43 -15.49
CA ARG A 296 12.93 -6.87 -15.72
C ARG A 296 14.12 -7.43 -14.98
N VAL A 297 14.00 -8.65 -14.49
CA VAL A 297 15.13 -9.38 -13.93
C VAL A 297 16.21 -9.53 -15.00
N GLY A 298 17.43 -9.09 -14.68
CA GLY A 298 18.57 -9.12 -15.60
C GLY A 298 18.70 -7.93 -16.58
N ASP A 299 17.69 -7.03 -16.61
CA ASP A 299 17.68 -5.84 -17.48
C ASP A 299 17.37 -4.56 -16.69
N ALA A 300 17.59 -4.57 -15.37
CA ALA A 300 17.39 -3.41 -14.52
C ALA A 300 18.49 -2.37 -14.78
N ASN A 301 18.09 -1.17 -15.20
CA ASN A 301 19.02 -0.07 -15.51
C ASN A 301 19.11 1.00 -14.42
N GLY A 302 18.22 0.92 -13.42
CA GLY A 302 18.16 1.87 -12.32
C GLY A 302 17.73 3.29 -12.69
N ARG A 303 17.22 3.50 -13.92
CA ARG A 303 16.84 4.83 -14.44
C ARG A 303 15.35 4.97 -14.67
N THR A 304 14.64 3.86 -14.80
CA THR A 304 13.21 3.82 -15.13
C THR A 304 12.48 2.89 -14.16
N ALA A 305 11.18 3.01 -14.07
CA ALA A 305 10.34 2.05 -13.37
C ALA A 305 9.99 0.81 -14.24
N GLY A 306 10.72 0.61 -15.32
CA GLY A 306 10.56 -0.51 -16.23
C GLY A 306 9.38 -0.40 -17.20
N PRO A 307 9.17 -1.42 -18.05
CA PRO A 307 8.05 -1.49 -18.97
C PRO A 307 6.75 -1.88 -18.24
N PRO A 308 5.57 -1.65 -18.86
CA PRO A 308 4.30 -2.16 -18.38
C PRO A 308 4.32 -3.68 -18.17
N LEU A 309 3.72 -4.14 -17.10
CA LEU A 309 3.53 -5.56 -16.83
C LEU A 309 2.55 -6.19 -17.85
N ALA A 310 2.61 -7.50 -18.00
CA ALA A 310 1.78 -8.23 -18.94
C ALA A 310 0.28 -7.98 -18.73
N GLY A 311 -0.41 -7.52 -19.78
CA GLY A 311 -1.83 -7.19 -19.76
C GLY A 311 -2.15 -5.80 -19.21
N VAL A 312 -1.16 -5.03 -18.78
CA VAL A 312 -1.30 -3.64 -18.37
C VAL A 312 -0.85 -2.75 -19.53
N GLU A 313 -1.67 -1.75 -19.84
CA GLU A 313 -1.34 -0.72 -20.83
C GLU A 313 -1.04 0.59 -20.10
N VAL A 314 0.00 1.28 -20.53
CA VAL A 314 0.38 2.61 -20.04
C VAL A 314 0.49 3.55 -21.23
N ARG A 315 -0.06 4.75 -21.10
CA ARG A 315 0.16 5.84 -22.03
C ARG A 315 0.50 7.12 -21.29
N ILE A 316 1.17 8.01 -21.98
CA ILE A 316 1.37 9.38 -21.54
C ILE A 316 0.35 10.24 -22.29
N ALA A 317 -0.38 11.08 -21.59
CA ALA A 317 -1.45 11.89 -22.19
C ALA A 317 -1.24 13.38 -21.90
N ASP A 318 -1.67 14.20 -22.87
CA ASP A 318 -1.78 15.64 -22.71
C ASP A 318 -3.00 16.00 -21.81
N PRO A 319 -3.17 17.28 -21.43
CA PRO A 319 -4.33 17.70 -20.62
C PRO A 319 -5.70 17.44 -21.27
N GLY A 320 -5.75 17.26 -22.60
CA GLY A 320 -6.95 16.89 -23.34
C GLY A 320 -7.23 15.40 -23.37
N GLY A 321 -6.32 14.56 -22.80
CA GLY A 321 -6.43 13.11 -22.77
C GLY A 321 -5.94 12.41 -24.05
N LYS A 322 -5.32 13.14 -24.99
CA LYS A 322 -4.71 12.58 -26.20
C LYS A 322 -3.35 11.97 -25.88
N SER A 323 -3.09 10.76 -26.39
CA SER A 323 -1.81 10.08 -26.23
C SER A 323 -0.67 10.87 -26.86
N LEU A 324 0.41 11.03 -26.12
CA LEU A 324 1.66 11.67 -26.56
C LEU A 324 2.64 10.63 -27.11
N PRO A 325 3.53 11.01 -28.05
CA PRO A 325 4.64 10.18 -28.51
C PRO A 325 5.60 9.81 -27.38
N HIS A 326 6.37 8.72 -27.58
CA HIS A 326 7.47 8.36 -26.69
C HIS A 326 8.49 9.50 -26.58
N GLY A 327 9.02 9.72 -25.37
CA GLY A 327 9.93 10.81 -25.03
C GLY A 327 9.23 12.09 -24.56
N GLU A 328 7.95 12.29 -24.84
CA GLU A 328 7.20 13.42 -24.36
C GLU A 328 6.69 13.21 -22.93
N THR A 329 6.53 14.34 -22.22
CA THR A 329 6.10 14.36 -20.82
C THR A 329 4.62 14.72 -20.73
N GLY A 330 3.87 13.97 -19.90
CA GLY A 330 2.45 14.22 -19.64
C GLY A 330 1.92 13.38 -18.49
N GLU A 331 0.59 13.30 -18.36
CA GLU A 331 -0.06 12.49 -17.34
C GLU A 331 0.07 10.99 -17.66
N ILE A 332 0.49 10.21 -16.66
CA ILE A 332 0.52 8.75 -16.75
C ILE A 332 -0.92 8.25 -16.66
N GLN A 333 -1.37 7.51 -17.65
CA GLN A 333 -2.68 6.86 -17.67
C GLN A 333 -2.52 5.35 -17.83
N VAL A 334 -3.36 4.60 -17.10
CA VAL A 334 -3.27 3.14 -17.00
C VAL A 334 -4.57 2.48 -17.41
N ARG A 335 -4.48 1.37 -18.15
CA ARG A 335 -5.61 0.51 -18.49
C ARG A 335 -5.21 -0.95 -18.35
N GLY A 336 -6.16 -1.81 -17.95
CA GLY A 336 -5.92 -3.24 -17.87
C GLY A 336 -6.69 -3.93 -16.75
N PRO A 337 -6.56 -5.26 -16.65
CA PRO A 337 -7.32 -6.07 -15.70
C PRO A 337 -6.90 -5.88 -14.24
N THR A 338 -5.83 -5.15 -13.96
CA THR A 338 -5.38 -4.81 -12.61
C THR A 338 -6.03 -3.54 -12.07
N VAL A 339 -6.66 -2.73 -12.94
CA VAL A 339 -7.27 -1.45 -12.57
C VAL A 339 -8.56 -1.68 -11.78
N MET A 340 -8.72 -0.94 -10.70
CA MET A 340 -9.88 -0.99 -9.80
C MET A 340 -11.20 -0.86 -10.56
N ARG A 341 -12.28 -1.33 -9.93
CA ARG A 341 -13.64 -1.09 -10.45
C ARG A 341 -14.01 0.40 -10.38
N GLY A 342 -13.59 1.09 -9.34
CA GLY A 342 -13.87 2.48 -9.03
C GLY A 342 -13.66 2.73 -7.54
N TYR A 343 -14.11 3.87 -7.06
CA TYR A 343 -14.13 4.19 -5.65
C TYR A 343 -15.45 3.72 -5.01
N PHE A 344 -15.35 2.90 -4.00
CA PHE A 344 -16.47 2.31 -3.29
C PHE A 344 -17.44 3.39 -2.76
N GLY A 345 -18.69 3.32 -3.23
CA GLY A 345 -19.72 4.27 -2.84
C GLY A 345 -19.48 5.72 -3.31
N ASP A 346 -18.68 5.93 -4.38
CA ASP A 346 -18.34 7.27 -4.87
C ASP A 346 -18.25 7.30 -6.40
N GLU A 347 -19.41 7.28 -7.04
CA GLU A 347 -19.52 7.31 -8.51
C GLU A 347 -18.93 8.59 -9.12
N ARG A 348 -19.08 9.73 -8.42
CA ARG A 348 -18.53 10.99 -8.85
C ARG A 348 -17.00 10.95 -8.89
N ALA A 349 -16.35 10.57 -7.79
CA ALA A 349 -14.90 10.43 -7.75
C ALA A 349 -14.41 9.37 -8.75
N THR A 350 -15.20 8.32 -9.01
CA THR A 350 -14.89 7.31 -10.02
C THR A 350 -14.91 7.94 -11.42
N ALA A 351 -15.97 8.67 -11.77
CA ALA A 351 -16.07 9.34 -13.08
C ALA A 351 -14.96 10.38 -13.30
N GLU A 352 -14.51 11.07 -12.25
CA GLU A 352 -13.43 12.06 -12.34
C GLU A 352 -12.08 11.44 -12.77
N VAL A 353 -11.80 10.19 -12.38
CA VAL A 353 -10.50 9.53 -12.62
C VAL A 353 -10.52 8.60 -13.84
N PHE A 354 -11.67 8.29 -14.42
CA PHE A 354 -11.74 7.49 -15.64
C PHE A 354 -12.09 8.35 -16.86
N SER A 355 -11.46 8.05 -18.00
CA SER A 355 -11.79 8.61 -19.31
C SER A 355 -11.51 7.54 -20.37
N ASP A 356 -12.52 7.17 -21.14
CA ASP A 356 -12.44 6.18 -22.23
C ASP A 356 -11.76 4.85 -21.81
N GLY A 357 -12.05 4.39 -20.61
CA GLY A 357 -11.48 3.17 -20.04
C GLY A 357 -10.05 3.32 -19.50
N TRP A 358 -9.48 4.52 -19.53
CA TRP A 358 -8.19 4.83 -18.92
C TRP A 358 -8.35 5.42 -17.54
N LEU A 359 -7.59 4.89 -16.58
CA LEU A 359 -7.41 5.48 -15.25
C LEU A 359 -6.39 6.62 -15.34
N LYS A 360 -6.82 7.83 -15.05
CA LYS A 360 -5.96 9.00 -14.85
C LYS A 360 -5.29 8.90 -13.49
N THR A 361 -3.97 8.70 -13.45
CA THR A 361 -3.26 8.50 -12.18
C THR A 361 -2.99 9.81 -11.45
N GLY A 362 -2.93 10.91 -12.20
CA GLY A 362 -2.49 12.21 -11.73
C GLY A 362 -0.97 12.30 -11.53
N ASP A 363 -0.23 11.24 -11.81
CA ASP A 363 1.23 11.26 -11.83
C ASP A 363 1.72 11.70 -13.22
N VAL A 364 2.89 12.33 -13.27
CA VAL A 364 3.51 12.83 -14.51
C VAL A 364 4.73 12.00 -14.84
N GLY A 365 4.88 11.65 -16.10
CA GLY A 365 6.01 10.84 -16.55
C GLY A 365 6.20 10.85 -18.06
N SER A 366 7.12 10.02 -18.54
CA SER A 366 7.38 9.77 -19.95
C SER A 366 7.68 8.31 -20.22
N LEU A 367 7.43 7.84 -21.44
CA LEU A 367 7.85 6.52 -21.92
C LEU A 367 9.04 6.70 -22.86
N ASP A 368 10.10 5.92 -22.67
CA ASP A 368 11.23 5.91 -23.60
C ASP A 368 10.91 5.12 -24.89
N GLY A 369 11.87 5.09 -25.83
CA GLY A 369 11.72 4.37 -27.10
C GLY A 369 11.45 2.87 -26.97
N GLU A 370 11.73 2.26 -25.83
CA GLU A 370 11.46 0.86 -25.52
C GLU A 370 10.19 0.68 -24.66
N GLY A 371 9.44 1.76 -24.42
CA GLY A 371 8.21 1.74 -23.63
C GLY A 371 8.44 1.62 -22.12
N ARG A 372 9.63 1.95 -21.61
CA ARG A 372 9.92 1.95 -20.18
C ARG A 372 9.49 3.29 -19.56
N LEU A 373 8.83 3.23 -18.41
CA LEU A 373 8.28 4.40 -17.73
C LEU A 373 9.33 5.10 -16.86
N THR A 374 9.48 6.40 -17.07
CA THR A 374 10.13 7.31 -16.12
C THR A 374 9.05 8.14 -15.42
N VAL A 375 8.96 8.04 -14.09
CA VAL A 375 8.08 8.88 -13.28
C VAL A 375 8.84 10.14 -12.93
N LEU A 376 8.37 11.30 -13.39
CA LEU A 376 9.06 12.60 -13.24
C LEU A 376 8.55 13.37 -12.04
N ALA A 377 7.23 13.34 -11.82
CA ALA A 377 6.60 13.96 -10.66
C ALA A 377 5.41 13.10 -10.26
N ARG A 378 5.26 12.89 -8.98
CA ARG A 378 3.94 12.52 -8.45
C ARG A 378 3.09 13.77 -8.41
N ARG A 379 1.75 13.57 -8.36
CA ARG A 379 0.80 14.64 -8.05
C ARG A 379 1.50 15.64 -7.14
N THR A 380 1.61 16.85 -7.58
CA THR A 380 2.48 17.93 -7.06
C THR A 380 2.44 18.17 -5.54
N ASP A 381 1.63 17.43 -4.83
CA ASP A 381 1.26 17.63 -3.43
C ASP A 381 1.45 16.38 -2.55
N LEU A 382 1.86 15.23 -3.07
CA LEU A 382 2.01 14.03 -2.23
C LEU A 382 3.38 14.03 -1.52
N ILE A 383 3.36 13.99 -0.18
CA ILE A 383 4.56 13.81 0.64
C ILE A 383 4.67 12.33 1.02
N ILE A 384 5.82 11.73 0.75
CA ILE A 384 6.07 10.33 1.12
C ILE A 384 7.05 10.32 2.30
N SER A 385 6.55 9.91 3.45
CA SER A 385 7.30 9.85 4.69
C SER A 385 7.37 8.43 5.24
N GLY A 386 8.52 7.79 5.18
CA GLY A 386 8.69 6.42 5.67
C GLY A 386 7.75 5.39 5.05
N GLY A 387 7.40 5.56 3.78
CA GLY A 387 6.46 4.71 3.03
C GLY A 387 4.99 5.07 3.21
N GLU A 388 4.66 6.06 4.04
CA GLU A 388 3.30 6.58 4.21
C GLU A 388 3.05 7.77 3.29
N ASN A 389 1.86 7.80 2.72
CA ASN A 389 1.40 8.91 1.88
C ASN A 389 0.75 9.99 2.75
N ILE A 390 1.30 11.18 2.73
CA ILE A 390 0.75 12.37 3.41
C ILE A 390 0.24 13.32 2.32
N TYR A 391 -1.04 13.64 2.40
CA TYR A 391 -1.63 14.63 1.51
C TYR A 391 -1.63 15.99 2.21
N PRO A 392 -0.92 16.99 1.69
CA PRO A 392 -0.89 18.33 2.27
C PRO A 392 -2.26 18.87 2.62
N ALA A 393 -3.24 18.71 1.72
CA ALA A 393 -4.60 19.19 1.93
C ALA A 393 -5.27 18.66 3.20
N GLU A 394 -4.98 17.42 3.60
CA GLU A 394 -5.52 16.83 4.84
C GLU A 394 -4.95 17.54 6.08
N VAL A 395 -3.65 17.74 6.09
CA VAL A 395 -2.95 18.43 7.20
C VAL A 395 -3.35 19.91 7.25
N GLU A 396 -3.42 20.56 6.08
CA GLU A 396 -3.88 21.95 5.93
C GLU A 396 -5.28 22.14 6.50
N GLN A 397 -6.23 21.23 6.21
CA GLN A 397 -7.58 21.29 6.76
C GLN A 397 -7.62 21.20 8.28
N VAL A 398 -6.77 20.36 8.87
CA VAL A 398 -6.68 20.25 10.34
C VAL A 398 -6.11 21.53 10.94
N LEU A 399 -5.06 22.10 10.36
CA LEU A 399 -4.46 23.36 10.80
C LEU A 399 -5.45 24.53 10.70
N LYS A 400 -6.16 24.66 9.58
CA LYS A 400 -7.17 25.73 9.35
C LYS A 400 -8.36 25.68 10.30
N ARG A 401 -8.61 24.56 10.98
CA ARG A 401 -9.62 24.45 12.05
C ARG A 401 -9.13 24.97 13.41
N HIS A 402 -7.85 25.27 13.55
CA HIS A 402 -7.32 25.87 14.77
C HIS A 402 -7.82 27.32 14.91
N PRO A 403 -8.34 27.75 16.08
CA PRO A 403 -8.96 29.07 16.23
C PRO A 403 -8.06 30.25 15.81
N PHE A 404 -6.76 30.13 16.05
CA PHE A 404 -5.76 31.15 15.78
C PHE A 404 -4.97 30.93 14.47
N VAL A 405 -5.42 30.05 13.59
CA VAL A 405 -4.88 29.90 12.24
C VAL A 405 -5.83 30.54 11.24
N GLN A 406 -5.31 31.50 10.47
CA GLN A 406 -6.06 32.16 9.41
C GLN A 406 -6.00 31.34 8.13
N ASP A 407 -4.79 30.88 7.77
CA ASP A 407 -4.54 30.02 6.60
C ASP A 407 -3.31 29.14 6.84
N ALA A 408 -3.21 28.04 6.10
CA ALA A 408 -2.08 27.14 6.19
C ALA A 408 -1.85 26.44 4.84
N ALA A 409 -0.58 26.21 4.52
CA ALA A 409 -0.12 25.38 3.42
C ALA A 409 0.94 24.40 3.92
N VAL A 410 0.93 23.19 3.39
CA VAL A 410 1.87 22.13 3.79
C VAL A 410 2.70 21.72 2.58
N THR A 411 4.00 21.60 2.77
CA THR A 411 4.96 21.10 1.80
C THR A 411 5.91 20.12 2.49
N SER A 412 6.96 19.68 1.82
CA SER A 412 7.93 18.74 2.36
C SER A 412 9.32 19.33 2.45
N GLU A 413 10.11 18.81 3.38
CA GLU A 413 11.56 18.93 3.39
C GLU A 413 12.20 17.52 3.43
N ALA A 414 13.46 17.43 2.98
CA ALA A 414 14.21 16.18 3.00
C ALA A 414 14.50 15.72 4.43
N SER A 415 14.52 14.41 4.64
CA SER A 415 14.83 13.78 5.92
C SER A 415 15.64 12.50 5.69
N ASP A 416 16.81 12.40 6.28
CA ASP A 416 17.67 11.21 6.18
C ASP A 416 16.98 9.93 6.69
N ARG A 417 16.11 10.08 7.66
CA ARG A 417 15.41 8.95 8.29
C ARG A 417 14.15 8.53 7.53
N TRP A 418 13.41 9.49 6.94
CA TRP A 418 12.06 9.25 6.44
C TRP A 418 11.91 9.52 4.94
N GLY A 419 12.99 9.95 4.26
CA GLY A 419 12.99 10.43 2.87
C GLY A 419 12.44 11.85 2.78
N SER A 420 11.19 12.05 3.18
CA SER A 420 10.58 13.39 3.31
C SER A 420 9.75 13.47 4.58
N VAL A 421 9.59 14.70 5.09
CA VAL A 421 8.70 15.00 6.22
C VAL A 421 7.85 16.22 5.91
N PRO A 422 6.61 16.31 6.44
CA PRO A 422 5.76 17.47 6.24
C PRO A 422 6.28 18.69 7.03
N VAL A 423 6.19 19.86 6.40
CA VAL A 423 6.42 21.18 6.98
C VAL A 423 5.22 22.06 6.70
N ALA A 424 4.72 22.75 7.73
CA ALA A 424 3.60 23.66 7.61
C ALA A 424 4.04 25.11 7.54
N VAL A 425 3.50 25.85 6.60
CA VAL A 425 3.56 27.33 6.55
C VAL A 425 2.22 27.85 7.01
N VAL A 426 2.21 28.67 8.05
CA VAL A 426 1.00 29.10 8.76
C VAL A 426 0.88 30.62 8.72
N VAL A 427 -0.32 31.09 8.39
CA VAL A 427 -0.73 32.48 8.61
C VAL A 427 -1.55 32.51 9.88
N ALA A 428 -1.04 33.15 10.92
CA ALA A 428 -1.68 33.19 12.22
C ALA A 428 -2.64 34.38 12.37
N ARG A 429 -3.60 34.22 13.31
CA ARG A 429 -4.38 35.30 13.89
C ARG A 429 -3.81 35.64 15.26
N GLU A 430 -4.07 36.85 15.75
CA GLU A 430 -3.68 37.23 17.10
C GLU A 430 -4.66 36.64 18.17
N PRO A 431 -4.16 36.08 19.28
CA PRO A 431 -2.74 35.83 19.55
C PRO A 431 -2.20 34.64 18.72
N ALA A 432 -0.98 34.77 18.18
CA ALA A 432 -0.39 33.71 17.36
C ALA A 432 -0.14 32.44 18.20
N PRO A 433 -0.52 31.24 17.70
CA PRO A 433 -0.25 29.99 18.37
C PRO A 433 1.25 29.67 18.33
N SER A 434 1.77 28.99 19.34
CA SER A 434 3.12 28.46 19.32
C SER A 434 3.23 27.18 18.46
N ASP A 435 4.45 26.79 18.06
CA ASP A 435 4.71 25.50 17.40
C ASP A 435 4.18 24.34 18.23
N HIS A 436 4.33 24.40 19.54
CA HIS A 436 3.86 23.37 20.47
C HIS A 436 2.32 23.26 20.47
N ASP A 437 1.62 24.40 20.43
CA ASP A 437 0.14 24.41 20.36
C ASP A 437 -0.34 23.75 19.06
N LEU A 438 0.27 24.11 17.93
CA LEU A 438 -0.06 23.54 16.63
C LEU A 438 0.31 22.05 16.53
N GLU A 439 1.46 21.65 17.09
CA GLU A 439 1.84 20.24 17.14
C GLU A 439 0.83 19.45 18.00
N THR A 440 0.47 19.97 19.18
CA THR A 440 -0.49 19.34 20.06
C THR A 440 -1.88 19.24 19.40
N TRP A 441 -2.31 20.30 18.70
CA TRP A 441 -3.54 20.32 17.93
C TRP A 441 -3.57 19.25 16.85
N CYS A 442 -2.45 19.12 16.07
CA CYS A 442 -2.30 18.10 15.04
C CYS A 442 -2.24 16.70 15.65
N ARG A 443 -1.51 16.52 16.76
CA ARG A 443 -1.32 15.23 17.43
C ARG A 443 -2.65 14.63 17.95
N ALA A 444 -3.57 15.46 18.32
CA ALA A 444 -4.90 15.02 18.74
C ALA A 444 -5.80 14.57 17.58
N ARG A 445 -5.44 14.88 16.31
CA ARG A 445 -6.32 14.74 15.14
C ARG A 445 -5.71 13.96 13.97
N LEU A 446 -4.39 13.85 13.91
CA LEU A 446 -3.63 13.25 12.82
C LEU A 446 -2.71 12.14 13.32
N ALA A 447 -2.50 11.16 12.48
CA ALA A 447 -1.46 10.13 12.69
C ALA A 447 -0.07 10.79 12.81
N GLY A 448 0.79 10.23 13.66
CA GLY A 448 2.09 10.80 14.00
C GLY A 448 3.01 11.10 12.81
N PHE A 449 2.91 10.33 11.72
CA PHE A 449 3.67 10.56 10.50
C PHE A 449 3.19 11.76 9.69
N LYS A 450 1.94 12.20 9.87
CA LYS A 450 1.34 13.37 9.20
C LYS A 450 1.62 14.70 9.91
N ILE A 451 2.11 14.67 11.15
CA ILE A 451 2.34 15.87 11.94
C ILE A 451 3.54 16.63 11.36
N PRO A 452 3.37 17.92 11.01
CA PRO A 452 4.49 18.74 10.54
C PRO A 452 5.67 18.73 11.53
N LYS A 453 6.87 18.61 11.00
CA LYS A 453 8.09 18.61 11.80
C LYS A 453 8.61 20.02 12.07
N ARG A 454 8.10 20.99 11.32
CA ARG A 454 8.42 22.41 11.46
C ARG A 454 7.20 23.23 11.09
N PHE A 455 6.99 24.33 11.81
CA PHE A 455 5.99 25.35 11.51
C PHE A 455 6.74 26.66 11.18
N VAL A 456 6.38 27.27 10.06
CA VAL A 456 6.95 28.55 9.61
C VAL A 456 5.81 29.55 9.51
N PHE A 457 5.94 30.67 10.20
CA PHE A 457 4.90 31.71 10.21
C PHE A 457 5.20 32.76 9.15
N LEU A 458 4.19 33.11 8.38
CA LEU A 458 4.22 34.19 7.38
C LEU A 458 3.00 35.09 7.54
N ASP A 459 3.14 36.35 7.10
CA ASP A 459 2.01 37.28 7.07
C ASP A 459 0.95 36.89 6.00
N ALA A 460 1.38 36.24 4.91
CA ALA A 460 0.50 35.73 3.87
C ALA A 460 1.16 34.53 3.16
N LEU A 461 0.34 33.59 2.67
CA LEU A 461 0.81 32.50 1.83
C LEU A 461 1.17 33.04 0.43
N PRO A 462 2.29 32.60 -0.18
CA PRO A 462 2.60 32.94 -1.55
C PRO A 462 1.57 32.32 -2.49
N THR A 463 1.00 33.13 -3.38
CA THR A 463 -0.01 32.72 -4.36
C THR A 463 0.47 32.97 -5.78
N ASN A 464 0.02 32.11 -6.71
CA ASN A 464 0.23 32.32 -8.13
C ASN A 464 -0.76 33.39 -8.71
N ALA A 465 -0.63 33.71 -9.99
CA ALA A 465 -1.47 34.70 -10.67
C ALA A 465 -2.99 34.39 -10.64
N MET A 466 -3.38 33.15 -10.30
CA MET A 466 -4.79 32.74 -10.17
C MET A 466 -5.27 32.72 -8.71
N GLY A 467 -4.47 33.24 -7.76
CA GLY A 467 -4.82 33.27 -6.33
C GLY A 467 -4.69 31.93 -5.62
N LYS A 468 -4.10 30.91 -6.26
CA LYS A 468 -3.84 29.60 -5.62
C LYS A 468 -2.44 29.59 -4.99
N VAL A 469 -2.30 28.86 -3.89
CA VAL A 469 -1.00 28.68 -3.21
C VAL A 469 0.08 28.19 -4.19
N ASP A 470 1.16 28.97 -4.29
CA ASP A 470 2.34 28.62 -5.09
C ASP A 470 3.29 27.75 -4.26
N ARG A 471 3.19 26.43 -4.42
CA ARG A 471 4.02 25.47 -3.68
C ARG A 471 5.50 25.54 -4.04
N GLY A 472 5.83 25.96 -5.25
CA GLY A 472 7.23 26.22 -5.63
C GLY A 472 7.82 27.43 -4.89
N ALA A 473 7.04 28.48 -4.67
CA ALA A 473 7.43 29.60 -3.84
C ALA A 473 7.55 29.22 -2.35
N LEU A 474 6.64 28.39 -1.84
CA LEU A 474 6.74 27.86 -0.47
C LEU A 474 8.05 27.10 -0.25
N ALA A 475 8.44 26.21 -1.17
CA ALA A 475 9.70 25.48 -1.07
C ALA A 475 10.92 26.40 -1.04
N ARG A 476 10.90 27.52 -1.79
CA ARG A 476 11.99 28.52 -1.74
C ARG A 476 12.06 29.25 -0.40
N VAL A 477 10.91 29.61 0.18
CA VAL A 477 10.85 30.27 1.49
C VAL A 477 11.41 29.38 2.60
N LEU A 478 11.27 28.07 2.49
CA LEU A 478 11.77 27.13 3.50
C LEU A 478 13.28 26.89 3.44
N ASN A 479 13.91 27.20 2.28
CA ASN A 479 15.36 27.04 2.05
C ASN A 479 16.16 28.32 2.30
N THR A 480 15.49 29.42 2.69
CA THR A 480 16.11 30.66 3.17
C THR A 480 16.17 30.70 4.69
#